data_af4475c04d6ee40664ecdbccbf4b04a1
#
_entry.id   af4475c04d6ee40664ecdbccbf4b04a1
#
_cell.length_a   1.000
_cell.length_b   1.000
_cell.length_c   1.000
_cell.angle_alpha   90.00
_cell.angle_beta   90.00
_cell.angle_gamma   90.00
#
_symmetry.space_group_name_H-M   'P 1'
#
loop_
_entity.id
_entity.type
_entity.pdbx_description
1 polymer ?
#
loop_
_entity_poly.entity_id
_entity_poly.type
_entity_poly.pdbx_seq_one_letter_code
_entity_poly.pdbx_strand_id
1 'polypeptide(L)'
;AYVAVEYDLPMAVGSQTIALEDKDSRKSFEIVREIIKDGIVISNLSGFASTEDAKLAVDLLRADAIQIHLNPAQELVQVEGERNFCGILNNIEKIVNTSEVPVIVKEVGFGMSQKTVKKLHDVGVKYVDISGFGGSNFFEIENLREPNADISDLFSWGIPTALSLIEAKKLAYDDMCLIASGGIKTSVDIVKSLCIGADTVSYTHLTLPT
;
A
#
# COMPACT_ATOMS: atom_id res chain seq x y z
N ALA A 1 -12.30 0.50 -11.40
CA ALA A 1 -11.89 1.11 -12.66
C ALA A 1 -12.92 2.16 -13.14
N TYR A 2 -14.22 1.83 -13.28
CA TYR A 2 -15.22 2.79 -13.79
C TYR A 2 -15.32 4.08 -12.97
N VAL A 3 -15.32 4.00 -11.64
CA VAL A 3 -15.31 5.17 -10.76
C VAL A 3 -14.04 6.01 -10.97
N ALA A 4 -12.89 5.36 -11.15
CA ALA A 4 -11.64 6.07 -11.42
C ALA A 4 -11.72 6.87 -12.73
N VAL A 5 -12.33 6.31 -13.77
CA VAL A 5 -12.56 7.02 -15.06
C VAL A 5 -13.55 8.16 -14.89
N GLU A 6 -14.66 7.93 -14.18
CA GLU A 6 -15.72 8.93 -14.01
C GLU A 6 -15.24 10.18 -13.24
N TYR A 7 -14.36 9.99 -12.26
CA TYR A 7 -13.87 11.07 -11.39
C TYR A 7 -12.41 11.45 -11.64
N ASP A 8 -11.80 10.94 -12.71
CA ASP A 8 -10.38 11.18 -13.06
C ASP A 8 -9.42 10.89 -11.90
N LEU A 9 -9.59 9.72 -11.28
CA LEU A 9 -8.81 9.32 -10.11
C LEU A 9 -7.78 8.25 -10.46
N PRO A 10 -6.57 8.28 -9.86
CA PRO A 10 -5.63 7.17 -9.90
C PRO A 10 -6.25 5.90 -9.30
N MET A 11 -5.92 4.75 -9.86
CA MET A 11 -6.35 3.46 -9.34
C MET A 11 -5.16 2.52 -9.10
N ALA A 12 -4.99 2.08 -7.85
CA ALA A 12 -4.10 0.99 -7.53
C ALA A 12 -4.86 -0.34 -7.51
N VAL A 13 -4.21 -1.40 -8.02
CA VAL A 13 -4.75 -2.76 -7.96
C VAL A 13 -4.36 -3.45 -6.64
N GLY A 14 -5.01 -4.57 -6.33
CA GLY A 14 -4.57 -5.49 -5.28
C GLY A 14 -3.25 -6.17 -5.63
N SER A 15 -2.69 -6.98 -4.70
CA SER A 15 -1.44 -7.69 -4.95
C SER A 15 -1.51 -8.55 -6.21
N GLN A 16 -0.54 -8.36 -7.10
CA GLN A 16 -0.42 -9.11 -8.35
C GLN A 16 0.38 -10.42 -8.19
N THR A 17 0.71 -10.83 -6.96
CA THR A 17 1.46 -12.08 -6.72
C THR A 17 0.82 -13.26 -7.43
N ILE A 18 -0.50 -13.41 -7.35
CA ILE A 18 -1.22 -14.46 -8.04
C ILE A 18 -1.07 -14.40 -9.59
N ALA A 19 -0.97 -13.21 -10.16
CA ALA A 19 -0.80 -13.04 -11.61
C ALA A 19 0.62 -13.39 -12.09
N LEU A 20 1.60 -13.43 -11.17
CA LEU A 20 2.95 -13.89 -11.46
C LEU A 20 3.00 -15.43 -11.53
N GLU A 21 2.25 -16.09 -10.65
CA GLU A 21 2.21 -17.54 -10.51
C GLU A 21 1.24 -18.20 -11.52
N ASP A 22 0.08 -17.61 -11.71
CA ASP A 22 -0.99 -18.11 -12.58
C ASP A 22 -1.31 -17.11 -13.71
N LYS A 23 -1.05 -17.55 -14.94
CA LYS A 23 -1.30 -16.73 -16.14
C LYS A 23 -2.79 -16.46 -16.39
N ASP A 24 -3.68 -17.35 -15.97
CA ASP A 24 -5.12 -17.17 -16.17
C ASP A 24 -5.66 -16.06 -15.29
N SER A 25 -5.06 -15.83 -14.13
CA SER A 25 -5.40 -14.75 -13.20
C SER A 25 -5.04 -13.35 -13.74
N ARG A 26 -4.16 -13.24 -14.74
CA ARG A 26 -3.68 -11.96 -15.31
C ARG A 26 -4.82 -11.12 -15.86
N LYS A 27 -5.80 -11.75 -16.50
CA LYS A 27 -6.96 -11.08 -17.10
C LYS A 27 -7.74 -10.21 -16.11
N SER A 28 -7.79 -10.63 -14.83
CA SER A 28 -8.47 -9.88 -13.77
C SER A 28 -7.78 -8.55 -13.44
N PHE A 29 -6.52 -8.43 -13.75
CA PHE A 29 -5.74 -7.19 -13.61
C PHE A 29 -5.71 -6.39 -14.91
N GLU A 30 -5.47 -7.03 -16.06
CA GLU A 30 -5.39 -6.39 -17.39
C GLU A 30 -6.63 -5.58 -17.72
N ILE A 31 -7.82 -6.07 -17.30
CA ILE A 31 -9.10 -5.37 -17.49
C ILE A 31 -9.10 -3.96 -16.88
N VAL A 32 -8.30 -3.70 -15.86
CA VAL A 32 -8.19 -2.37 -15.23
C VAL A 32 -7.61 -1.37 -16.24
N ARG A 33 -6.54 -1.73 -16.91
CA ARG A 33 -5.91 -0.87 -17.94
C ARG A 33 -6.80 -0.72 -19.19
N GLU A 34 -7.55 -1.77 -19.54
CA GLU A 34 -8.50 -1.70 -20.67
C GLU A 34 -9.61 -0.67 -20.40
N ILE A 35 -10.08 -0.57 -19.15
CA ILE A 35 -11.12 0.38 -18.75
C ILE A 35 -10.56 1.78 -18.57
N ILE A 36 -9.42 1.92 -17.85
CA ILE A 36 -8.85 3.24 -17.49
C ILE A 36 -8.14 3.91 -18.68
N LYS A 37 -7.61 3.12 -19.62
CA LYS A 37 -6.89 3.61 -20.82
C LYS A 37 -5.76 4.58 -20.49
N ASP A 38 -6.04 5.89 -20.52
CA ASP A 38 -5.06 6.97 -20.37
C ASP A 38 -4.93 7.48 -18.92
N GLY A 39 -5.76 7.01 -18.00
CA GLY A 39 -5.68 7.38 -16.57
C GLY A 39 -4.55 6.64 -15.85
N ILE A 40 -4.25 7.08 -14.63
CA ILE A 40 -3.17 6.55 -13.80
C ILE A 40 -3.56 5.20 -13.20
N VAL A 41 -2.79 4.16 -13.52
CA VAL A 41 -2.91 2.81 -12.96
C VAL A 41 -1.64 2.47 -12.20
N ILE A 42 -1.80 1.95 -11.00
CA ILE A 42 -0.70 1.64 -10.09
C ILE A 42 -0.69 0.13 -9.84
N SER A 43 0.42 -0.52 -10.18
CA SER A 43 0.71 -1.93 -9.87
C SER A 43 0.91 -2.14 -8.38
N ASN A 44 0.83 -3.38 -7.90
CA ASN A 44 1.01 -3.68 -6.48
C ASN A 44 1.64 -5.06 -6.28
N LEU A 45 2.72 -5.10 -5.50
CA LEU A 45 3.38 -6.32 -5.05
C LEU A 45 3.82 -6.22 -3.59
N SER A 46 4.12 -7.38 -3.01
CA SER A 46 4.72 -7.48 -1.68
C SER A 46 6.18 -7.03 -1.67
N GLY A 47 6.69 -6.59 -0.51
CA GLY A 47 8.10 -6.30 -0.28
C GLY A 47 9.05 -7.49 -0.48
N PHE A 48 8.51 -8.71 -0.63
CA PHE A 48 9.27 -9.91 -0.96
C PHE A 48 9.50 -10.11 -2.47
N ALA A 49 8.80 -9.37 -3.34
CA ALA A 49 8.89 -9.50 -4.79
C ALA A 49 10.29 -9.14 -5.30
N SER A 50 10.78 -9.85 -6.30
CA SER A 50 12.05 -9.55 -6.98
C SER A 50 11.92 -8.30 -7.87
N THR A 51 13.05 -7.79 -8.35
CA THR A 51 13.08 -6.71 -9.36
C THR A 51 12.44 -7.15 -10.67
N GLU A 52 12.58 -8.41 -11.04
CA GLU A 52 11.98 -9.02 -12.22
C GLU A 52 10.46 -9.11 -12.08
N ASP A 53 9.97 -9.49 -10.88
CA ASP A 53 8.54 -9.51 -10.58
C ASP A 53 7.95 -8.10 -10.63
N ALA A 54 8.65 -7.12 -10.06
CA ALA A 54 8.23 -5.72 -10.10
C ALA A 54 8.10 -5.20 -11.54
N LYS A 55 9.08 -5.51 -12.39
CA LYS A 55 9.03 -5.17 -13.82
C LYS A 55 7.85 -5.85 -14.51
N LEU A 56 7.67 -7.16 -14.29
CA LEU A 56 6.57 -7.91 -14.90
C LEU A 56 5.20 -7.37 -14.48
N ALA A 57 5.04 -7.00 -13.22
CA ALA A 57 3.79 -6.42 -12.71
C ALA A 57 3.48 -5.05 -13.33
N VAL A 58 4.50 -4.22 -13.54
CA VAL A 58 4.38 -2.92 -14.23
C VAL A 58 4.01 -3.14 -15.70
N ASP A 59 4.73 -4.02 -16.40
CA ASP A 59 4.53 -4.31 -17.81
C ASP A 59 3.12 -4.88 -18.08
N LEU A 60 2.64 -5.78 -17.21
CA LEU A 60 1.32 -6.41 -17.32
C LEU A 60 0.17 -5.38 -17.38
N LEU A 61 0.26 -4.33 -16.59
CA LEU A 61 -0.74 -3.28 -16.51
C LEU A 61 -0.37 -2.04 -17.33
N ARG A 62 0.84 -1.99 -17.91
CA ARG A 62 1.41 -0.73 -18.41
C ARG A 62 1.24 0.36 -17.36
N ALA A 63 1.65 0.03 -16.13
CA ALA A 63 1.38 0.84 -14.95
C ALA A 63 2.23 2.11 -14.93
N ASP A 64 1.66 3.18 -14.39
CA ASP A 64 2.30 4.49 -14.28
C ASP A 64 3.11 4.62 -12.99
N ALA A 65 2.88 3.73 -12.02
CA ALA A 65 3.63 3.58 -10.77
C ALA A 65 3.48 2.16 -10.22
N ILE A 66 4.31 1.79 -9.26
CA ILE A 66 4.18 0.53 -8.51
C ILE A 66 4.11 0.79 -7.02
N GLN A 67 3.17 0.14 -6.34
CA GLN A 67 3.11 0.05 -4.88
C GLN A 67 3.83 -1.22 -4.41
N ILE A 68 4.73 -1.07 -3.45
CA ILE A 68 5.31 -2.18 -2.71
C ILE A 68 4.70 -2.15 -1.31
N HIS A 69 3.85 -3.14 -1.01
CA HIS A 69 3.21 -3.19 0.29
C HIS A 69 4.07 -3.94 1.32
N LEU A 70 4.03 -3.43 2.54
CA LEU A 70 4.67 -3.99 3.72
C LEU A 70 3.56 -4.42 4.69
N ASN A 71 3.45 -5.72 4.92
CA ASN A 71 2.41 -6.31 5.76
C ASN A 71 2.95 -7.25 6.85
N PRO A 72 4.09 -6.94 7.51
CA PRO A 72 4.73 -7.88 8.43
C PRO A 72 3.82 -8.27 9.60
N ALA A 73 2.97 -7.38 10.08
CA ALA A 73 2.03 -7.68 11.16
C ALA A 73 0.99 -8.73 10.71
N GLN A 74 0.43 -8.59 9.53
CA GLN A 74 -0.47 -9.58 8.94
C GLN A 74 0.23 -10.91 8.70
N GLU A 75 1.41 -10.91 8.08
CA GLU A 75 2.21 -12.11 7.80
C GLU A 75 2.49 -12.93 9.05
N LEU A 76 2.74 -12.28 10.20
CA LEU A 76 3.00 -12.96 11.47
C LEU A 76 1.81 -13.77 12.00
N VAL A 77 0.59 -13.38 11.70
CA VAL A 77 -0.63 -14.05 12.17
C VAL A 77 -1.28 -14.94 11.11
N GLN A 78 -0.99 -14.71 9.86
CA GLN A 78 -1.48 -15.48 8.73
C GLN A 78 -0.87 -16.90 8.74
N VAL A 79 -1.68 -17.95 8.54
CA VAL A 79 -1.21 -19.35 8.59
C VAL A 79 -0.11 -19.60 7.57
N GLU A 80 -0.32 -19.16 6.35
CA GLU A 80 0.62 -19.24 5.22
C GLU A 80 1.66 -18.11 5.18
N GLY A 81 1.64 -17.20 6.16
CA GLY A 81 2.43 -15.98 6.14
C GLY A 81 3.92 -16.19 6.34
N GLU A 82 4.71 -15.30 5.76
CA GLU A 82 6.17 -15.29 5.87
C GLU A 82 6.61 -14.87 7.28
N ARG A 83 7.65 -15.49 7.79
CA ARG A 83 8.23 -15.22 9.11
C ARG A 83 9.61 -14.58 9.05
N ASN A 84 10.23 -14.57 7.88
CA ASN A 84 11.55 -14.01 7.67
C ASN A 84 11.49 -12.72 6.87
N PHE A 85 11.58 -11.60 7.55
CA PHE A 85 11.55 -10.25 6.95
C PHE A 85 12.94 -9.69 6.63
N CYS A 86 14.00 -10.51 6.78
CA CYS A 86 15.35 -10.11 6.46
C CYS A 86 15.49 -9.77 4.98
N GLY A 87 16.14 -8.65 4.68
CA GLY A 87 16.45 -8.25 3.29
C GLY A 87 15.36 -7.45 2.59
N ILE A 88 14.16 -7.30 3.13
CA ILE A 88 13.08 -6.52 2.49
C ILE A 88 13.56 -5.10 2.15
N LEU A 89 14.26 -4.40 3.06
CA LEU A 89 14.72 -3.05 2.81
C LEU A 89 15.73 -2.98 1.64
N ASN A 90 16.66 -3.93 1.57
CA ASN A 90 17.61 -4.03 0.45
C ASN A 90 16.89 -4.37 -0.86
N ASN A 91 15.82 -5.15 -0.78
CA ASN A 91 15.01 -5.47 -1.95
C ASN A 91 14.26 -4.24 -2.46
N ILE A 92 13.66 -3.46 -1.56
CA ILE A 92 13.04 -2.17 -1.90
C ILE A 92 14.06 -1.24 -2.56
N GLU A 93 15.27 -1.12 -2.00
CA GLU A 93 16.34 -0.33 -2.59
C GLU A 93 16.65 -0.74 -4.05
N LYS A 94 16.75 -2.04 -4.30
CA LYS A 94 16.95 -2.55 -5.67
C LYS A 94 15.79 -2.18 -6.60
N ILE A 95 14.54 -2.39 -6.15
CA ILE A 95 13.36 -2.04 -6.94
C ILE A 95 13.34 -0.54 -7.24
N VAL A 96 13.58 0.32 -6.24
CA VAL A 96 13.65 1.79 -6.42
C VAL A 96 14.70 2.18 -7.45
N ASN A 97 15.89 1.54 -7.40
CA ASN A 97 17.00 1.87 -8.30
C ASN A 97 16.83 1.32 -9.73
N THR A 98 15.99 0.31 -9.94
CA THR A 98 15.82 -0.34 -11.25
C THR A 98 14.47 -0.07 -11.90
N SER A 99 13.49 0.44 -11.16
CA SER A 99 12.16 0.72 -11.69
C SER A 99 12.17 1.90 -12.65
N GLU A 100 11.51 1.76 -13.78
CA GLU A 100 11.28 2.83 -14.76
C GLU A 100 10.10 3.74 -14.38
N VAL A 101 9.33 3.34 -13.36
CA VAL A 101 8.18 4.10 -12.86
C VAL A 101 8.34 4.43 -11.37
N PRO A 102 7.67 5.46 -10.85
CA PRO A 102 7.70 5.78 -9.43
C PRO A 102 7.33 4.58 -8.53
N VAL A 103 8.09 4.41 -7.46
CA VAL A 103 7.85 3.36 -6.45
C VAL A 103 7.23 3.97 -5.20
N ILE A 104 6.06 3.50 -4.84
CA ILE A 104 5.35 3.87 -3.61
C ILE A 104 5.52 2.72 -2.61
N VAL A 105 6.04 2.97 -1.43
CA VAL A 105 6.06 1.96 -0.36
C VAL A 105 4.91 2.24 0.60
N LYS A 106 4.09 1.21 0.85
CA LYS A 106 2.89 1.35 1.67
C LYS A 106 2.79 0.30 2.77
N GLU A 107 2.22 0.69 3.88
CA GLU A 107 1.72 -0.22 4.90
C GLU A 107 0.29 -0.68 4.57
N VAL A 108 -0.30 -1.55 5.34
CA VAL A 108 -1.60 -2.17 5.02
C VAL A 108 -2.68 -1.94 6.08
N GLY A 109 -2.45 -1.04 7.04
CA GLY A 109 -3.46 -0.68 8.05
C GLY A 109 -2.94 -0.68 9.50
N PHE A 110 -1.63 -0.82 9.70
CA PHE A 110 -0.99 -0.77 11.02
C PHE A 110 -0.13 0.48 11.23
N GLY A 111 0.06 1.29 10.18
CA GLY A 111 0.81 2.53 10.24
C GLY A 111 2.33 2.35 10.23
N MET A 112 3.03 3.43 9.92
CA MET A 112 4.50 3.47 9.94
C MET A 112 5.00 4.38 11.05
N SER A 113 6.04 3.92 11.75
CA SER A 113 6.78 4.76 12.70
C SER A 113 7.71 5.73 11.95
N GLN A 114 8.09 6.83 12.60
CA GLN A 114 9.13 7.75 12.10
C GLN A 114 10.41 7.00 11.69
N LYS A 115 10.82 6.00 12.48
CA LYS A 115 12.01 5.18 12.18
C LYS A 115 11.86 4.37 10.90
N THR A 116 10.66 3.85 10.62
CA THR A 116 10.38 3.11 9.38
C THR A 116 10.45 4.05 8.19
N VAL A 117 9.78 5.19 8.25
CA VAL A 117 9.79 6.21 7.18
C VAL A 117 11.20 6.68 6.90
N LYS A 118 12.01 6.93 7.95
CA LYS A 118 13.42 7.30 7.79
C LYS A 118 14.21 6.23 7.03
N LYS A 119 14.07 4.96 7.39
CA LYS A 119 14.77 3.86 6.70
C LYS A 119 14.37 3.74 5.23
N LEU A 120 13.11 3.98 4.91
CA LEU A 120 12.64 3.99 3.52
C LEU A 120 13.25 5.15 2.73
N HIS A 121 13.31 6.34 3.32
CA HIS A 121 13.98 7.48 2.70
C HIS A 121 15.48 7.21 2.47
N ASP A 122 16.17 6.64 3.46
CA ASP A 122 17.60 6.33 3.40
C ASP A 122 17.97 5.40 2.21
N VAL A 123 17.01 4.60 1.72
CA VAL A 123 17.15 3.72 0.52
C VAL A 123 16.50 4.29 -0.74
N GLY A 124 16.19 5.59 -0.76
CA GLY A 124 15.75 6.31 -1.95
C GLY A 124 14.25 6.30 -2.23
N VAL A 125 13.43 5.80 -1.31
CA VAL A 125 11.96 5.86 -1.45
C VAL A 125 11.48 7.30 -1.30
N LYS A 126 10.73 7.79 -2.29
CA LYS A 126 10.18 9.16 -2.33
C LYS A 126 8.68 9.23 -2.09
N TYR A 127 7.97 8.12 -2.20
CA TYR A 127 6.52 8.06 -2.02
C TYR A 127 6.20 7.04 -0.95
N VAL A 128 5.62 7.49 0.15
CA VAL A 128 5.28 6.63 1.30
C VAL A 128 3.81 6.78 1.63
N ASP A 129 3.06 5.68 1.55
CA ASP A 129 1.69 5.60 2.06
C ASP A 129 1.74 4.96 3.45
N ILE A 130 1.46 5.78 4.46
CA ILE A 130 1.58 5.38 5.86
C ILE A 130 0.56 4.33 6.29
N SER A 131 -0.57 4.23 5.62
CA SER A 131 -1.65 3.26 5.83
C SER A 131 -1.87 2.91 7.30
N GLY A 132 -2.34 3.92 8.05
CA GLY A 132 -2.43 3.84 9.51
C GLY A 132 -3.63 3.02 10.00
N PHE A 133 -3.62 2.74 11.31
CA PHE A 133 -4.72 2.10 12.00
C PHE A 133 -5.97 3.00 12.01
N GLY A 134 -7.14 2.40 11.65
CA GLY A 134 -8.44 3.09 11.60
C GLY A 134 -9.33 2.69 10.42
N GLY A 135 -8.81 1.89 9.49
CA GLY A 135 -9.54 1.31 8.35
C GLY A 135 -9.74 -0.20 8.49
N SER A 136 -9.40 -0.95 7.43
CA SER A 136 -9.40 -2.42 7.47
C SER A 136 -8.40 -2.92 8.50
N ASN A 137 -8.82 -3.88 9.30
CA ASN A 137 -7.97 -4.50 10.31
C ASN A 137 -7.67 -5.95 9.88
N PHE A 138 -6.45 -6.19 9.42
CA PHE A 138 -6.08 -7.52 8.94
C PHE A 138 -5.98 -8.55 10.07
N PHE A 139 -5.78 -8.17 11.33
CA PHE A 139 -5.89 -9.11 12.45
C PHE A 139 -7.32 -9.64 12.62
N GLU A 140 -8.33 -8.78 12.50
CA GLU A 140 -9.72 -9.22 12.54
C GLU A 140 -10.05 -10.14 11.35
N ILE A 141 -9.55 -9.81 10.15
CA ILE A 141 -9.75 -10.62 8.95
C ILE A 141 -9.10 -12.00 9.10
N GLU A 142 -7.83 -12.06 9.53
CA GLU A 142 -7.13 -13.35 9.71
C GLU A 142 -7.73 -14.17 10.85
N ASN A 143 -8.21 -13.53 11.92
CA ASN A 143 -8.95 -14.22 12.99
C ASN A 143 -10.25 -14.89 12.51
N LEU A 144 -10.92 -14.28 11.52
CA LEU A 144 -12.10 -14.87 10.89
C LEU A 144 -11.75 -16.02 9.93
N ARG A 145 -10.57 -15.95 9.30
CA ARG A 145 -10.08 -17.01 8.40
C ARG A 145 -9.65 -18.27 9.16
N GLU A 146 -9.13 -18.11 10.37
CA GLU A 146 -8.67 -19.21 11.24
C GLU A 146 -9.45 -19.22 12.56
N PRO A 147 -10.63 -19.84 12.60
CA PRO A 147 -11.52 -19.81 13.77
C PRO A 147 -10.94 -20.44 15.04
N ASN A 148 -9.88 -21.25 14.92
CA ASN A 148 -9.22 -21.88 16.07
C ASN A 148 -8.11 -21.01 16.70
N ALA A 149 -7.74 -19.93 16.05
CA ALA A 149 -6.76 -18.98 16.56
C ALA A 149 -7.48 -17.75 17.11
N ASP A 150 -7.43 -17.54 18.43
CA ASP A 150 -7.91 -16.30 19.02
C ASP A 150 -6.76 -15.31 19.13
N ILE A 151 -6.76 -14.30 18.24
CA ILE A 151 -5.79 -13.20 18.23
C ILE A 151 -6.46 -11.86 18.54
N SER A 152 -7.61 -11.89 19.22
CA SER A 152 -8.41 -10.69 19.52
C SER A 152 -7.65 -9.63 20.34
N ASP A 153 -6.67 -10.03 21.16
CA ASP A 153 -5.79 -9.12 21.91
C ASP A 153 -4.97 -8.19 20.97
N LEU A 154 -4.81 -8.57 19.70
CA LEU A 154 -4.08 -7.79 18.70
C LEU A 154 -4.96 -6.80 17.91
N PHE A 155 -6.29 -6.84 18.06
CA PHE A 155 -7.18 -6.00 17.27
C PHE A 155 -6.98 -4.49 17.46
N SER A 156 -6.41 -4.08 18.57
CA SER A 156 -6.05 -2.69 18.83
C SER A 156 -4.61 -2.33 18.44
N TRP A 157 -3.86 -3.28 17.87
CA TRP A 157 -2.48 -3.04 17.44
C TRP A 157 -2.44 -2.12 16.22
N GLY A 158 -1.55 -1.16 16.26
CA GLY A 158 -1.26 -0.27 15.14
C GLY A 158 -1.07 1.18 15.59
N ILE A 159 -0.49 1.96 14.70
CA ILE A 159 -0.31 3.41 14.87
C ILE A 159 -1.46 4.09 14.14
N PRO A 160 -2.33 4.86 14.82
CA PRO A 160 -3.41 5.59 14.17
C PRO A 160 -2.89 6.47 13.02
N THR A 161 -3.65 6.58 11.93
CA THR A 161 -3.28 7.31 10.72
C THR A 161 -2.75 8.71 11.01
N ALA A 162 -3.47 9.49 11.83
CA ALA A 162 -3.07 10.85 12.16
C ALA A 162 -1.73 10.88 12.92
N LEU A 163 -1.52 9.95 13.86
CA LEU A 163 -0.26 9.87 14.62
C LEU A 163 0.91 9.43 13.74
N SER A 164 0.70 8.42 12.89
CA SER A 164 1.71 7.95 11.94
C SER A 164 2.14 9.09 10.99
N LEU A 165 1.19 9.88 10.50
CA LEU A 165 1.45 11.03 9.64
C LEU A 165 2.25 12.13 10.38
N ILE A 166 1.85 12.47 11.62
CA ILE A 166 2.59 13.45 12.44
C ILE A 166 4.03 12.99 12.67
N GLU A 167 4.23 11.70 12.99
CA GLU A 167 5.56 11.14 13.20
C GLU A 167 6.42 11.18 11.93
N ALA A 168 5.84 10.84 10.77
CA ALA A 168 6.53 10.92 9.49
C ALA A 168 6.90 12.38 9.15
N LYS A 169 6.00 13.32 9.35
CA LYS A 169 6.21 14.74 9.02
C LYS A 169 7.31 15.40 9.86
N LYS A 170 7.58 14.91 11.06
CA LYS A 170 8.71 15.37 11.89
C LYS A 170 10.08 15.21 11.22
N LEU A 171 10.22 14.32 10.24
CA LEU A 171 11.45 14.13 9.49
C LEU A 171 11.76 15.31 8.56
N ALA A 172 10.74 16.09 8.19
CA ALA A 172 10.87 17.31 7.37
C ALA A 172 11.63 17.10 6.03
N TYR A 173 11.40 15.95 5.38
CA TYR A 173 11.97 15.67 4.07
C TYR A 173 11.19 16.43 2.99
N ASP A 174 11.90 17.30 2.24
CA ASP A 174 11.30 18.09 1.16
C ASP A 174 11.10 17.28 -0.14
N ASP A 175 11.80 16.16 -0.26
CA ASP A 175 11.78 15.28 -1.44
C ASP A 175 10.91 14.02 -1.26
N MET A 176 10.17 13.92 -0.15
CA MET A 176 9.28 12.79 0.14
C MET A 176 7.81 13.22 0.12
N CYS A 177 7.03 12.54 -0.70
CA CYS A 177 5.57 12.65 -0.73
C CYS A 177 4.96 11.68 0.28
N LEU A 178 4.19 12.19 1.22
CA LEU A 178 3.46 11.42 2.23
C LEU A 178 2.00 11.25 1.83
N ILE A 179 1.59 10.00 1.67
CA ILE A 179 0.22 9.60 1.36
C ILE A 179 -0.44 9.15 2.66
N ALA A 180 -1.58 9.74 3.01
CA ALA A 180 -2.35 9.29 4.16
C ALA A 180 -3.45 8.32 3.72
N SER A 181 -3.44 7.13 4.29
CA SER A 181 -4.52 6.16 4.16
C SER A 181 -4.75 5.43 5.48
N GLY A 182 -5.81 4.62 5.54
CA GLY A 182 -6.25 3.96 6.76
C GLY A 182 -7.32 4.77 7.49
N GLY A 183 -8.59 4.38 7.29
CA GLY A 183 -9.74 5.01 7.94
C GLY A 183 -10.20 6.35 7.35
N ILE A 184 -9.71 6.74 6.19
CA ILE A 184 -10.22 7.90 5.44
C ILE A 184 -11.58 7.53 4.86
N LYS A 185 -12.67 8.13 5.35
CA LYS A 185 -14.05 7.79 4.98
C LYS A 185 -14.85 9.00 4.51
N THR A 186 -14.45 10.20 4.91
CA THR A 186 -15.18 11.43 4.64
C THR A 186 -14.27 12.51 4.07
N SER A 187 -14.88 13.53 3.44
CA SER A 187 -14.16 14.71 2.99
C SER A 187 -13.44 15.44 4.13
N VAL A 188 -14.02 15.39 5.34
CA VAL A 188 -13.40 15.98 6.55
C VAL A 188 -12.12 15.23 6.92
N ASP A 189 -12.07 13.91 6.78
CA ASP A 189 -10.85 13.12 7.03
C ASP A 189 -9.76 13.48 6.02
N ILE A 190 -10.12 13.70 4.76
CA ILE A 190 -9.21 14.18 3.72
C ILE A 190 -8.60 15.52 4.14
N VAL A 191 -9.45 16.51 4.46
CA VAL A 191 -8.98 17.84 4.86
C VAL A 191 -8.09 17.78 6.10
N LYS A 192 -8.47 17.01 7.12
CA LYS A 192 -7.64 16.79 8.32
C LYS A 192 -6.27 16.22 7.97
N SER A 193 -6.21 15.21 7.10
CA SER A 193 -4.96 14.59 6.69
C SER A 193 -4.04 15.58 5.99
N LEU A 194 -4.58 16.37 5.06
CA LEU A 194 -3.84 17.45 4.38
C LEU A 194 -3.36 18.53 5.36
N CYS A 195 -4.20 18.94 6.32
CA CYS A 195 -3.81 19.90 7.36
C CYS A 195 -2.69 19.40 8.28
N ILE A 196 -2.61 18.09 8.52
CA ILE A 196 -1.53 17.46 9.30
C ILE A 196 -0.22 17.40 8.49
N GLY A 197 -0.31 17.46 7.16
CA GLY A 197 0.85 17.51 6.28
C GLY A 197 0.98 16.32 5.31
N ALA A 198 -0.10 15.58 5.06
CA ALA A 198 -0.14 14.68 3.93
C ALA A 198 -0.13 15.49 2.63
N ASP A 199 0.56 14.99 1.62
CA ASP A 199 0.58 15.59 0.28
C ASP A 199 -0.63 15.10 -0.54
N THR A 200 -1.12 13.90 -0.24
CA THR A 200 -2.32 13.30 -0.83
C THR A 200 -2.93 12.25 0.10
N VAL A 201 -4.10 11.75 -0.27
CA VAL A 201 -4.80 10.69 0.48
C VAL A 201 -5.11 9.52 -0.43
N SER A 202 -5.22 8.34 0.15
CA SER A 202 -5.70 7.14 -0.50
C SER A 202 -6.78 6.47 0.34
N TYR A 203 -7.72 5.79 -0.29
CA TYR A 203 -8.79 5.05 0.39
C TYR A 203 -9.19 3.82 -0.42
N THR A 204 -9.63 2.78 0.29
CA THR A 204 -9.90 1.48 -0.32
C THR A 204 -11.34 1.35 -0.82
N HIS A 205 -12.30 2.03 -0.19
CA HIS A 205 -13.72 1.95 -0.53
C HIS A 205 -14.35 3.32 -0.62
N LEU A 206 -14.92 3.61 -1.79
CA LEU A 206 -15.94 4.63 -1.94
C LEU A 206 -17.30 4.00 -1.55
N THR A 207 -17.86 4.38 -0.40
CA THR A 207 -19.30 4.24 -0.23
C THR A 207 -19.93 5.40 -0.98
N LEU A 208 -20.39 5.14 -2.19
CA LEU A 208 -21.28 6.08 -2.86
C LEU A 208 -22.54 6.23 -2.00
N PRO A 209 -23.04 7.45 -1.75
CA PRO A 209 -24.34 7.61 -1.12
C PRO A 209 -25.38 6.95 -2.01
N THR A 210 -26.10 5.99 -1.42
CA THR A 210 -27.28 5.36 -2.05
C THR A 210 -28.41 6.34 -2.11
#